data_291c9218ff5724c0934dde61f7141f82
#
_entry.id   291c9218ff5724c0934dde61f7141f82
#
_cell.length_a   1.000
_cell.length_b   1.000
_cell.length_c   1.000
_cell.angle_alpha   90.00
_cell.angle_beta   90.00
_cell.angle_gamma   90.00
#
_symmetry.space_group_name_H-M   'P 1'
#
loop_
_entity.id
_entity.type
_entity.pdbx_description
1 polymer ?
#
loop_
_entity_poly.entity_id
_entity_poly.type
_entity_poly.pdbx_seq_one_letter_code
_entity_poly.pdbx_strand_id
1 'polypeptide(L)'
;MDRPETLHVDKPWGSFDQYALNTACTVKILTCGPGHRLSLQRHAHRDELWVALEDGAEVELDGKTMSPRKGEEIWLPRGSVHRLGCHASAGQPARILEISLGSFDENDIERLEDGYGRA
;
A
#
# COMPACT_ATOMS: atom_id res chain seq x y z
N MET A 1 4.04 -8.49 13.96
CA MET A 1 5.04 -7.39 13.88
C MET A 1 4.33 -6.07 14.10
N ASP A 2 4.91 -5.20 14.91
CA ASP A 2 4.39 -3.87 15.10
C ASP A 2 4.76 -2.98 13.90
N ARG A 3 3.96 -1.95 13.69
CA ARG A 3 4.25 -0.96 12.65
C ARG A 3 5.63 -0.35 12.91
N PRO A 4 6.54 -0.34 11.91
CA PRO A 4 7.83 0.28 12.08
C PRO A 4 7.70 1.80 12.27
N GLU A 5 8.62 2.37 13.03
CA GLU A 5 8.70 3.81 13.17
C GLU A 5 9.25 4.41 11.88
N THR A 6 8.53 5.40 11.35
CA THR A 6 8.99 6.16 10.18
C THR A 6 9.51 7.50 10.63
N LEU A 7 10.58 7.98 9.98
CA LEU A 7 11.25 9.20 10.37
C LEU A 7 11.26 10.22 9.23
N HIS A 8 10.99 11.47 9.56
CA HIS A 8 11.23 12.60 8.67
C HIS A 8 12.37 13.41 9.24
N VAL A 9 13.41 13.66 8.44
CA VAL A 9 14.61 14.39 8.87
C VAL A 9 14.85 15.57 7.96
N ASP A 10 14.86 16.76 8.54
CA ASP A 10 15.19 17.99 7.83
C ASP A 10 16.71 18.17 7.76
N LYS A 11 17.19 18.61 6.61
CA LYS A 11 18.60 18.87 6.33
C LYS A 11 18.74 20.24 5.67
N PRO A 12 19.94 20.85 5.66
CA PRO A 12 20.13 22.14 4.99
C PRO A 12 19.76 22.15 3.50
N TRP A 13 19.83 20.99 2.82
CA TRP A 13 19.51 20.85 1.40
C TRP A 13 18.05 20.40 1.16
N GLY A 14 17.26 20.13 2.22
CA GLY A 14 15.91 19.61 2.11
C GLY A 14 15.58 18.62 3.21
N SER A 15 15.13 17.44 2.85
CA SER A 15 14.74 16.44 3.84
C SER A 15 14.82 15.03 3.26
N PHE A 16 14.73 14.02 4.13
CA PHE A 16 14.46 12.65 3.71
C PHE A 16 13.46 12.00 4.65
N ASP A 17 12.74 11.01 4.09
CA ASP A 17 11.81 10.17 4.83
C ASP A 17 12.36 8.75 4.86
N GLN A 18 12.46 8.17 6.06
CA GLN A 18 12.96 6.82 6.25
C GLN A 18 11.81 5.91 6.69
N TYR A 19 11.55 4.86 5.94
CA TYR A 19 10.44 3.94 6.20
C TYR A 19 10.88 2.60 6.80
N ALA A 20 12.15 2.23 6.63
CA ALA A 20 12.73 1.02 7.20
C ALA A 20 14.22 1.24 7.43
N LEU A 21 14.76 0.62 8.47
CA LEU A 21 16.19 0.68 8.78
C LEU A 21 16.68 -0.72 9.11
N ASN A 22 17.65 -1.21 8.32
CA ASN A 22 18.29 -2.52 8.53
C ASN A 22 17.27 -3.66 8.70
N THR A 23 16.16 -3.56 7.95
CA THR A 23 15.07 -4.53 8.02
C THR A 23 14.90 -5.18 6.65
N ALA A 24 14.86 -6.52 6.63
CA ALA A 24 14.57 -7.24 5.40
C ALA A 24 13.14 -6.91 4.95
N CYS A 25 13.01 -6.50 3.70
CA CYS A 25 11.71 -6.15 3.13
C CYS A 25 11.70 -6.36 1.62
N THR A 26 10.50 -6.44 1.07
CA THR A 26 10.28 -6.43 -0.38
C THR A 26 9.59 -5.12 -0.72
N VAL A 27 10.11 -4.42 -1.72
CA VAL A 27 9.62 -3.08 -2.10
C VAL A 27 9.08 -3.13 -3.52
N LYS A 28 7.86 -2.63 -3.70
CA LYS A 28 7.20 -2.49 -5.00
C LYS A 28 6.56 -1.12 -5.13
N ILE A 29 6.35 -0.70 -6.35
CA ILE A 29 5.43 0.40 -6.65
C ILE A 29 4.22 -0.22 -7.35
N LEU A 30 3.05 -0.08 -6.72
CA LEU A 30 1.78 -0.48 -7.31
C LEU A 30 1.23 0.71 -8.08
N THR A 31 0.85 0.49 -9.33
CA THR A 31 0.25 1.53 -10.18
C THR A 31 -1.15 1.09 -10.58
N CYS A 32 -2.15 1.86 -10.17
CA CYS A 32 -3.55 1.56 -10.44
C CYS A 32 -4.14 2.65 -11.33
N GLY A 33 -4.67 2.26 -12.48
CA GLY A 33 -5.28 3.19 -13.42
C GLY A 33 -6.62 3.75 -12.93
N PRO A 34 -7.02 4.96 -13.40
CA PRO A 34 -8.29 5.57 -13.01
C PRO A 34 -9.47 4.64 -13.28
N GLY A 35 -10.35 4.50 -12.30
CA GLY A 35 -11.52 3.63 -12.37
C GLY A 35 -11.25 2.14 -12.17
N HIS A 36 -9.99 1.74 -12.04
CA HIS A 36 -9.60 0.36 -11.76
C HIS A 36 -9.41 0.13 -10.26
N ARG A 37 -9.39 -1.14 -9.88
CA ARG A 37 -9.07 -1.56 -8.52
C ARG A 37 -8.50 -2.98 -8.52
N LEU A 38 -7.59 -3.23 -7.59
CA LEU A 38 -7.05 -4.56 -7.34
C LEU A 38 -8.12 -5.43 -6.67
N SER A 39 -7.82 -6.73 -6.52
CA SER A 39 -8.67 -7.63 -5.77
C SER A 39 -8.78 -7.20 -4.31
N LEU A 40 -9.91 -7.49 -3.67
CA LEU A 40 -10.04 -7.45 -2.23
C LEU A 40 -9.33 -8.68 -1.68
N GLN A 41 -8.28 -8.50 -0.90
CA GLN A 41 -7.32 -9.55 -0.60
C GLN A 41 -6.77 -9.46 0.81
N ARG A 42 -6.15 -10.54 1.26
CA ARG A 42 -5.38 -10.59 2.50
C ARG A 42 -4.17 -11.49 2.36
N HIS A 43 -3.18 -11.28 3.24
CA HIS A 43 -1.94 -12.05 3.28
C HIS A 43 -1.71 -12.56 4.70
N ALA A 44 -1.21 -13.81 4.82
CA ALA A 44 -1.05 -14.46 6.12
C ALA A 44 0.34 -14.23 6.74
N HIS A 45 1.38 -13.98 5.92
CA HIS A 45 2.77 -14.04 6.36
C HIS A 45 3.54 -12.73 6.19
N ARG A 46 2.86 -11.63 5.87
CA ARG A 46 3.50 -10.32 5.75
C ARG A 46 2.60 -9.20 6.20
N ASP A 47 3.22 -8.17 6.73
CA ASP A 47 2.62 -6.86 6.96
C ASP A 47 3.05 -5.93 5.83
N GLU A 48 2.27 -4.90 5.55
CA GLU A 48 2.59 -3.95 4.49
C GLU A 48 2.49 -2.52 4.99
N LEU A 49 3.47 -1.70 4.63
CA LEU A 49 3.38 -0.25 4.78
C LEU A 49 3.21 0.33 3.38
N TRP A 50 2.14 1.08 3.18
CA TRP A 50 1.85 1.74 1.92
C TRP A 50 2.06 3.24 2.06
N VAL A 51 2.72 3.85 1.08
CA VAL A 51 2.93 5.30 1.02
C VAL A 51 2.37 5.80 -0.30
N ALA A 52 1.43 6.75 -0.26
CA ALA A 52 0.87 7.33 -1.47
C ALA A 52 1.91 8.24 -2.12
N LEU A 53 2.21 8.00 -3.41
CA LEU A 53 3.18 8.79 -4.17
C LEU A 53 2.54 10.02 -4.82
N GLU A 54 1.23 10.00 -5.02
CA GLU A 54 0.40 11.13 -5.46
C GLU A 54 -1.01 10.98 -4.90
N ASP A 55 -1.85 11.98 -5.16
CA ASP A 55 -3.29 11.91 -4.85
C ASP A 55 -3.99 10.97 -5.85
N GLY A 56 -5.20 10.53 -5.54
CA GLY A 56 -6.06 9.76 -6.45
C GLY A 56 -6.29 8.32 -6.03
N ALA A 57 -5.51 7.78 -5.11
CA ALA A 57 -5.74 6.45 -4.60
C ALA A 57 -6.99 6.37 -3.73
N GLU A 58 -7.69 5.24 -3.81
CA GLU A 58 -8.75 4.87 -2.90
C GLU A 58 -8.38 3.54 -2.28
N VAL A 59 -8.27 3.49 -0.96
CA VAL A 59 -7.86 2.29 -0.24
C VAL A 59 -8.99 1.81 0.64
N GLU A 60 -9.31 0.53 0.52
CA GLU A 60 -10.24 -0.15 1.41
C GLU A 60 -9.43 -1.00 2.38
N LEU A 61 -9.68 -0.83 3.67
CA LEU A 61 -9.00 -1.55 4.73
C LEU A 61 -10.00 -1.95 5.81
N ASP A 62 -10.21 -3.26 5.96
CA ASP A 62 -11.14 -3.84 6.93
C ASP A 62 -12.51 -3.15 6.94
N GLY A 63 -13.05 -2.93 5.74
CA GLY A 63 -14.37 -2.33 5.54
C GLY A 63 -14.41 -0.80 5.57
N LYS A 64 -13.27 -0.15 5.78
CA LYS A 64 -13.17 1.32 5.76
C LYS A 64 -12.53 1.77 4.46
N THR A 65 -13.09 2.81 3.87
CA THR A 65 -12.54 3.42 2.65
C THR A 65 -11.85 4.73 3.01
N MET A 66 -10.67 4.95 2.44
CA MET A 66 -9.90 6.16 2.63
C MET A 66 -9.27 6.61 1.33
N SER A 67 -9.02 7.90 1.19
CA SER A 67 -8.37 8.50 0.02
C SER A 67 -7.08 9.17 0.46
N PRO A 68 -5.98 8.42 0.54
CA PRO A 68 -4.72 8.98 1.01
C PRO A 68 -4.20 10.05 0.05
N ARG A 69 -3.66 11.11 0.61
CA ARG A 69 -2.99 12.16 -0.14
C ARG A 69 -1.52 11.81 -0.31
N LYS A 70 -0.88 12.45 -1.26
CA LYS A 70 0.56 12.32 -1.50
C LYS A 70 1.34 12.39 -0.18
N GLY A 71 2.16 11.38 0.08
CA GLY A 71 3.01 11.27 1.26
C GLY A 71 2.34 10.62 2.47
N GLU A 72 1.03 10.39 2.45
CA GLU A 72 0.36 9.72 3.56
C GLU A 72 0.67 8.23 3.57
N GLU A 73 0.76 7.68 4.78
CA GLU A 73 1.10 6.29 5.05
C GLU A 73 -0.09 5.52 5.55
N ILE A 74 -0.20 4.25 5.11
CA ILE A 74 -1.23 3.33 5.56
C ILE A 74 -0.56 2.05 6.01
N TRP A 75 -0.85 1.62 7.23
CA TRP A 75 -0.36 0.35 7.76
C TRP A 75 -1.40 -0.75 7.54
N LEU A 76 -0.99 -1.82 6.87
CA LEU A 76 -1.82 -2.99 6.60
C LEU A 76 -1.21 -4.20 7.31
N PRO A 77 -1.65 -4.50 8.53
CA PRO A 77 -1.14 -5.65 9.25
C PRO A 77 -1.56 -6.96 8.56
N ARG A 78 -0.76 -8.01 8.75
CA ARG A 78 -1.09 -9.33 8.20
C ARG A 78 -2.49 -9.76 8.62
N GLY A 79 -3.19 -10.42 7.71
CA GLY A 79 -4.57 -10.84 7.91
C GLY A 79 -5.60 -9.75 7.66
N SER A 80 -5.22 -8.48 7.55
CA SER A 80 -6.17 -7.43 7.21
C SER A 80 -6.69 -7.59 5.79
N VAL A 81 -7.95 -7.25 5.58
CA VAL A 81 -8.61 -7.32 4.27
C VAL A 81 -8.51 -5.96 3.61
N HIS A 82 -7.88 -5.89 2.44
CA HIS A 82 -7.58 -4.61 1.81
C HIS A 82 -7.61 -4.68 0.28
N ARG A 83 -7.76 -3.52 -0.34
CA ARG A 83 -7.58 -3.34 -1.78
C ARG A 83 -7.17 -1.90 -2.10
N LEU A 84 -6.39 -1.76 -3.17
CA LEU A 84 -6.08 -0.48 -3.78
C LEU A 84 -7.02 -0.25 -4.97
N GLY A 85 -7.52 0.95 -5.08
CA GLY A 85 -8.21 1.44 -6.26
C GLY A 85 -7.71 2.83 -6.64
N CYS A 86 -8.20 3.32 -7.75
CA CYS A 86 -7.94 4.69 -8.20
C CYS A 86 -9.25 5.33 -8.59
N HIS A 87 -9.52 6.54 -8.10
CA HIS A 87 -10.73 7.27 -8.43
C HIS A 87 -10.85 7.46 -9.96
N ALA A 88 -12.04 7.24 -10.49
CA ALA A 88 -12.28 7.41 -11.92
C ALA A 88 -12.04 8.87 -12.38
N SER A 89 -12.19 9.82 -11.47
CA SER A 89 -11.94 11.25 -11.72
C SER A 89 -10.45 11.64 -11.58
N ALA A 90 -9.58 10.70 -11.17
CA ALA A 90 -8.15 10.99 -11.12
C ALA A 90 -7.62 11.21 -12.54
N GLY A 91 -6.85 12.25 -12.76
CA GLY A 91 -6.31 12.58 -14.07
C GLY A 91 -5.17 11.68 -14.52
N GLN A 92 -4.68 10.79 -13.64
CA GLN A 92 -3.54 9.91 -13.86
C GLN A 92 -3.64 8.70 -12.94
N PRO A 93 -2.88 7.62 -13.22
CA PRO A 93 -2.81 6.47 -12.31
C PRO A 93 -2.34 6.88 -10.92
N ALA A 94 -2.88 6.21 -9.91
CA ALA A 94 -2.42 6.35 -8.53
C ALA A 94 -1.34 5.31 -8.26
N ARG A 95 -0.24 5.73 -7.63
CA ARG A 95 0.88 4.85 -7.30
C ARG A 95 1.08 4.79 -5.80
N ILE A 96 1.34 3.59 -5.33
CA ILE A 96 1.63 3.29 -3.93
C ILE A 96 3.01 2.67 -3.85
N LEU A 97 3.87 3.23 -2.99
CA LEU A 97 5.10 2.55 -2.58
C LEU A 97 4.70 1.52 -1.53
N GLU A 98 4.85 0.23 -1.86
CA GLU A 98 4.52 -0.88 -0.96
C GLU A 98 5.79 -1.47 -0.38
N ILE A 99 5.89 -1.47 0.94
CA ILE A 99 6.99 -2.08 1.68
C ILE A 99 6.42 -3.26 2.43
N SER A 100 6.75 -4.47 1.98
CA SER A 100 6.30 -5.73 2.59
C SER A 100 7.31 -6.21 3.60
N LEU A 101 6.87 -6.42 4.83
CA LEU A 101 7.69 -6.85 5.96
C LEU A 101 7.26 -8.25 6.39
N GLY A 102 8.22 -9.15 6.50
CA GLY A 102 7.97 -10.55 6.79
C GLY A 102 8.37 -11.43 5.61
N SER A 103 7.77 -12.62 5.55
CA SER A 103 8.03 -13.56 4.46
C SER A 103 7.19 -13.21 3.24
N PHE A 104 7.87 -12.83 2.14
CA PHE A 104 7.17 -12.50 0.90
C PHE A 104 7.07 -13.72 -0.01
N ASP A 105 5.83 -14.08 -0.39
CA ASP A 105 5.52 -15.09 -1.37
C ASP A 105 4.31 -14.59 -2.18
N GLU A 106 4.42 -14.55 -3.50
CA GLU A 106 3.31 -14.14 -4.38
C GLU A 106 2.07 -15.02 -4.21
N ASN A 107 2.26 -16.28 -3.79
CA ASN A 107 1.15 -17.20 -3.55
C ASN A 107 0.47 -16.99 -2.19
N ASP A 108 1.04 -16.19 -1.31
CA ASP A 108 0.42 -15.80 -0.03
C ASP A 108 -0.61 -14.70 -0.27
N ILE A 109 -1.71 -15.09 -0.89
CA ILE A 109 -2.81 -14.18 -1.20
C ILE A 109 -4.12 -14.96 -1.21
N GLU A 110 -5.11 -14.44 -0.49
CA GLU A 110 -6.49 -14.87 -0.61
C GLU A 110 -7.29 -13.74 -1.23
N ARG A 111 -7.82 -13.96 -2.42
CA ARG A 111 -8.67 -12.99 -3.11
C ARG A 111 -10.12 -13.25 -2.76
N LEU A 112 -10.74 -12.30 -2.06
CA LEU A 112 -12.13 -12.39 -1.62
C LEU A 112 -13.09 -11.85 -2.69
N GLU A 113 -12.61 -10.90 -3.50
CA GLU A 113 -13.36 -10.28 -4.58
C GLU A 113 -12.37 -9.79 -5.63
N ASP A 114 -12.64 -10.06 -6.90
CA ASP A 114 -11.76 -9.64 -7.99
C ASP A 114 -12.56 -9.32 -9.24
N GLY A 115 -12.46 -8.06 -9.71
CA GLY A 115 -13.13 -7.61 -10.93
C GLY A 115 -12.58 -8.21 -12.22
N TYR A 116 -11.46 -8.95 -12.15
CA TYR A 116 -10.79 -9.55 -13.31
C TYR A 116 -10.89 -11.07 -13.33
N GLY A 117 -11.74 -11.66 -12.48
CA GLY A 117 -12.06 -13.08 -12.51
C GLY A 117 -11.05 -14.04 -11.88
N ARG A 118 -10.19 -13.54 -10.98
CA ARG A 118 -9.14 -14.35 -10.32
C ARG A 118 -9.54 -14.86 -8.92
N ALA A 119 -10.68 -14.41 -8.43
CA ALA A 119 -11.15 -14.79 -7.10
C ALA A 119 -11.69 -16.24 -7.08
#